data_05ff3015d8d3fb89e755bf9fa43811cc
#
_entry.id   05ff3015d8d3fb89e755bf9fa43811cc
#
_cell.length_a   1.000
_cell.length_b   1.000
_cell.length_c   1.000
_cell.angle_alpha   90.00
_cell.angle_beta   90.00
_cell.angle_gamma   90.00
#
_symmetry.space_group_name_H-M   'P 1'
#
loop_
_entity.id
_entity.type
_entity.pdbx_description
1 polymer ?
#
loop_
_entity_poly.entity_id
_entity_poly.type
_entity_poly.pdbx_seq_one_letter_code
_entity_poly.pdbx_strand_id
1 'polypeptide(L)'
;MKRNLEDYIIQNYKKAIDYHEIRVFYQPVIRTSSKQLCSFEALARWNDPELGMIYPDEFIPVLEREGLIHLLDMEILRQVCAKLRFSVKNRETPIPVSVNLSQLDFTLCDIFTLADNIVSDYLIPHDFIYFEITESVMAEQKDLMLGIVERFRAAGFQIWMDDFGSAYSSLNVLKEFTFDELKLDMSFLRPFNLRSKRIVTSLVQMAKDIDIHTLAEGVETEEHFAYLRDIGCEKVQGYYFGKPLPYDQALAALSEKGIQIEPTHDRHYYDEIGKIDYLSAVPFMTRSEFDALTSARQLNSIPLALAEFTSDSFKVLFYNTAFAETAHNAGMFTRVFTQEMLSQPQPYHMLTRNIINLLDSVTADGEGRMLFTIKMISTLR
;
A
#
# COMPACT_ATOMS: atom_id res chain seq x y z
N MET A 1 37.34 0.65 14.64
CA MET A 1 36.69 0.38 13.36
C MET A 1 35.54 1.34 13.05
N LYS A 2 34.51 1.52 13.89
CA LYS A 2 33.40 2.46 13.60
C LYS A 2 33.83 3.90 13.30
N ARG A 3 34.71 4.50 14.08
CA ARG A 3 35.21 5.88 13.85
C ARG A 3 35.89 6.06 12.49
N ASN A 4 36.54 5.03 11.99
CA ASN A 4 37.23 5.07 10.70
C ASN A 4 36.20 5.02 9.52
N LEU A 5 35.06 4.33 9.68
CA LEU A 5 34.00 4.26 8.67
C LEU A 5 33.22 5.58 8.63
N GLU A 6 32.91 6.18 9.77
CA GLU A 6 32.21 7.49 9.81
C GLU A 6 33.04 8.58 9.12
N ASP A 7 34.34 8.69 9.45
CA ASP A 7 35.23 9.63 8.80
C ASP A 7 35.33 9.39 7.28
N TYR A 8 35.34 8.12 6.87
CA TYR A 8 35.35 7.74 5.46
C TYR A 8 34.08 8.18 4.74
N ILE A 9 32.91 7.94 5.35
CA ILE A 9 31.60 8.35 4.81
C ILE A 9 31.58 9.85 4.59
N ILE A 10 31.95 10.66 5.59
CA ILE A 10 31.96 12.11 5.52
C ILE A 10 32.87 12.62 4.38
N GLN A 11 34.03 12.00 4.21
CA GLN A 11 34.99 12.42 3.18
C GLN A 11 34.59 12.02 1.77
N ASN A 12 33.87 10.92 1.61
CA ASN A 12 33.63 10.31 0.30
C ASN A 12 32.19 10.43 -0.22
N TYR A 13 31.18 10.82 0.63
CA TYR A 13 29.77 10.79 0.20
C TYR A 13 29.48 11.66 -1.04
N LYS A 14 30.10 12.86 -1.17
CA LYS A 14 29.93 13.71 -2.36
C LYS A 14 30.44 13.02 -3.61
N LYS A 15 31.64 12.45 -3.52
CA LYS A 15 32.22 11.65 -4.59
C LYS A 15 31.30 10.48 -4.95
N ALA A 16 30.76 9.79 -3.95
CA ALA A 16 29.87 8.67 -4.16
C ALA A 16 28.57 9.06 -4.89
N ILE A 17 28.03 10.24 -4.64
CA ILE A 17 26.93 10.81 -5.42
C ILE A 17 27.38 11.11 -6.85
N ASP A 18 28.47 11.88 -7.01
CA ASP A 18 28.95 12.35 -8.33
C ASP A 18 29.35 11.19 -9.27
N TYR A 19 29.86 10.09 -8.73
CA TYR A 19 30.27 8.89 -9.49
C TYR A 19 29.20 7.79 -9.54
N HIS A 20 27.98 8.06 -9.04
CA HIS A 20 26.89 7.10 -8.99
C HIS A 20 27.24 5.80 -8.23
N GLU A 21 28.07 5.90 -7.18
CA GLU A 21 28.33 4.79 -6.26
C GLU A 21 27.13 4.55 -5.34
N ILE A 22 26.39 5.64 -5.01
CA ILE A 22 25.08 5.55 -4.34
C ILE A 22 23.99 5.39 -5.40
N ARG A 23 23.23 4.29 -5.29
CA ARG A 23 22.20 3.92 -6.27
C ARG A 23 20.90 3.58 -5.57
N VAL A 24 19.81 3.75 -6.31
CA VAL A 24 18.49 3.29 -5.89
C VAL A 24 18.35 1.80 -6.13
N PHE A 25 17.95 1.09 -5.07
CA PHE A 25 17.41 -0.27 -5.14
C PHE A 25 15.91 -0.18 -4.91
N TYR A 26 15.15 -1.00 -5.59
CA TYR A 26 13.70 -0.95 -5.62
C TYR A 26 13.12 -2.18 -4.91
N GLN A 27 12.34 -1.95 -3.85
CA GLN A 27 11.61 -3.01 -3.17
C GLN A 27 10.16 -3.00 -3.64
N PRO A 28 9.62 -4.16 -4.10
CA PRO A 28 8.28 -4.20 -4.66
C PRO A 28 7.20 -4.08 -3.59
N VAL A 29 6.19 -3.27 -3.90
CA VAL A 29 4.92 -3.16 -3.18
C VAL A 29 3.85 -3.83 -4.02
N ILE A 30 3.14 -4.78 -3.42
CA ILE A 30 2.17 -5.64 -4.10
C ILE A 30 0.76 -5.33 -3.62
N ARG A 31 -0.17 -5.15 -4.54
CA ARG A 31 -1.59 -5.03 -4.26
C ARG A 31 -2.15 -6.37 -3.78
N THR A 32 -2.80 -6.43 -2.63
CA THR A 32 -3.31 -7.70 -2.08
C THR A 32 -4.45 -8.30 -2.88
N SER A 33 -5.34 -7.45 -3.43
CA SER A 33 -6.53 -7.88 -4.16
C SER A 33 -6.22 -8.47 -5.54
N SER A 34 -5.25 -7.91 -6.28
CA SER A 34 -4.87 -8.37 -7.64
C SER A 34 -3.58 -9.19 -7.66
N LYS A 35 -2.79 -9.15 -6.59
CA LYS A 35 -1.43 -9.71 -6.51
C LYS A 35 -0.49 -9.13 -7.58
N GLN A 36 -0.70 -7.88 -7.98
CA GLN A 36 0.11 -7.17 -8.96
C GLN A 36 1.06 -6.19 -8.29
N LEU A 37 2.16 -5.86 -8.96
CA LEU A 37 3.09 -4.81 -8.58
C LEU A 37 2.42 -3.45 -8.79
N CYS A 38 2.13 -2.70 -7.72
CA CYS A 38 1.48 -1.39 -7.79
C CYS A 38 2.42 -0.21 -7.56
N SER A 39 3.52 -0.40 -6.84
CA SER A 39 4.58 0.59 -6.67
C SER A 39 5.89 -0.06 -6.25
N PHE A 40 6.94 0.76 -6.16
CA PHE A 40 8.20 0.41 -5.54
C PHE A 40 8.54 1.37 -4.41
N GLU A 41 9.25 0.90 -3.40
CA GLU A 41 10.00 1.75 -2.48
C GLU A 41 11.44 1.91 -2.97
N ALA A 42 11.91 3.17 -3.01
CA ALA A 42 13.28 3.53 -3.38
C ALA A 42 14.18 3.51 -2.15
N LEU A 43 15.15 2.63 -2.14
CA LEU A 43 16.06 2.42 -1.03
C LEU A 43 17.51 2.69 -1.48
N ALA A 44 18.19 3.63 -0.83
CA ALA A 44 19.58 3.94 -1.11
C ALA A 44 20.50 2.75 -0.80
N ARG A 45 21.49 2.51 -1.65
CA ARG A 45 22.58 1.55 -1.44
C ARG A 45 23.87 2.18 -1.92
N TRP A 46 24.89 2.18 -1.10
CA TRP A 46 26.20 2.68 -1.47
C TRP A 46 27.14 1.52 -1.81
N ASN A 47 27.43 1.38 -3.09
CA ASN A 47 28.37 0.37 -3.59
C ASN A 47 29.75 1.02 -3.75
N ASP A 48 30.49 1.04 -2.66
CA ASP A 48 31.81 1.66 -2.60
C ASP A 48 32.87 0.75 -3.26
N PRO A 49 33.76 1.30 -4.10
CA PRO A 49 34.75 0.51 -4.83
C PRO A 49 35.84 -0.13 -3.93
N GLU A 50 36.07 0.42 -2.71
CA GLU A 50 37.08 -0.07 -1.78
C GLU A 50 36.48 -0.93 -0.65
N LEU A 51 35.33 -0.51 -0.11
CA LEU A 51 34.68 -1.14 1.04
C LEU A 51 33.54 -2.12 0.64
N GLY A 52 33.14 -2.12 -0.63
CA GLY A 52 31.99 -2.89 -1.08
C GLY A 52 30.66 -2.23 -0.72
N MET A 53 29.64 -3.03 -0.38
CA MET A 53 28.31 -2.49 -0.07
C MET A 53 28.30 -1.91 1.36
N ILE A 54 28.08 -0.58 1.45
CA ILE A 54 27.78 0.12 2.70
C ILE A 54 26.26 0.25 2.80
N TYR A 55 25.69 -0.23 3.90
CA TYR A 55 24.23 -0.28 4.07
C TYR A 55 23.67 1.02 4.67
N PRO A 56 22.36 1.32 4.46
CA PRO A 56 21.72 2.53 4.96
C PRO A 56 21.90 2.78 6.46
N ASP A 57 21.83 1.75 7.28
CA ASP A 57 22.03 1.81 8.73
C ASP A 57 23.45 2.21 9.15
N GLU A 58 24.41 2.15 8.23
CA GLU A 58 25.79 2.57 8.45
C GLU A 58 26.02 4.03 8.03
N PHE A 59 25.45 4.50 6.90
CA PHE A 59 25.75 5.82 6.37
C PHE A 59 24.67 6.89 6.61
N ILE A 60 23.37 6.53 6.63
CA ILE A 60 22.30 7.50 6.85
C ILE A 60 22.45 8.23 8.19
N PRO A 61 22.66 7.54 9.34
CA PRO A 61 22.83 8.25 10.61
C PRO A 61 24.04 9.18 10.66
N VAL A 62 25.08 8.89 9.87
CA VAL A 62 26.24 9.77 9.73
C VAL A 62 25.87 11.02 8.96
N LEU A 63 25.18 10.88 7.81
CA LEU A 63 24.75 12.01 6.98
C LEU A 63 23.73 12.89 7.71
N GLU A 64 22.84 12.31 8.49
CA GLU A 64 21.91 13.06 9.34
C GLU A 64 22.64 13.89 10.38
N ARG A 65 23.53 13.30 11.14
CA ARG A 65 24.31 13.97 12.17
C ARG A 65 25.14 15.15 11.61
N GLU A 66 25.64 14.99 10.39
CA GLU A 66 26.43 16.03 9.70
C GLU A 66 25.56 17.04 8.91
N GLY A 67 24.22 16.88 8.90
CA GLY A 67 23.30 17.75 8.16
C GLY A 67 23.40 17.61 6.63
N LEU A 68 23.79 16.44 6.14
CA LEU A 68 24.08 16.18 4.73
C LEU A 68 23.01 15.31 4.04
N ILE A 69 22.04 14.79 4.80
CA ILE A 69 21.06 13.82 4.34
C ILE A 69 20.20 14.35 3.18
N HIS A 70 19.82 15.64 3.21
CA HIS A 70 19.02 16.27 2.16
C HIS A 70 19.66 16.17 0.77
N LEU A 71 20.99 16.10 0.68
CA LEU A 71 21.69 15.91 -0.59
C LEU A 71 21.50 14.50 -1.13
N LEU A 72 21.49 13.50 -0.22
CA LEU A 72 21.21 12.12 -0.57
C LEU A 72 19.77 11.96 -1.04
N ASP A 73 18.80 12.45 -0.26
CA ASP A 73 17.38 12.23 -0.54
C ASP A 73 16.97 12.89 -1.87
N MET A 74 17.49 14.08 -2.16
CA MET A 74 17.30 14.73 -3.46
C MET A 74 18.01 13.99 -4.61
N GLU A 75 19.15 13.36 -4.36
CA GLU A 75 19.80 12.53 -5.39
C GLU A 75 19.02 11.24 -5.66
N ILE A 76 18.50 10.59 -4.64
CA ILE A 76 17.61 9.43 -4.79
C ILE A 76 16.37 9.82 -5.60
N LEU A 77 15.74 10.96 -5.30
CA LEU A 77 14.60 11.46 -6.06
C LEU A 77 14.97 11.71 -7.54
N ARG A 78 16.15 12.29 -7.83
CA ARG A 78 16.62 12.48 -9.23
C ARG A 78 16.76 11.16 -9.96
N GLN A 79 17.36 10.14 -9.33
CA GLN A 79 17.53 8.82 -9.93
C GLN A 79 16.18 8.16 -10.19
N VAL A 80 15.22 8.26 -9.27
CA VAL A 80 13.84 7.78 -9.44
C VAL A 80 13.17 8.48 -10.62
N CYS A 81 13.20 9.81 -10.68
CA CYS A 81 12.61 10.57 -11.78
C CYS A 81 13.27 10.25 -13.13
N ALA A 82 14.60 10.09 -13.16
CA ALA A 82 15.32 9.67 -14.36
C ALA A 82 14.87 8.31 -14.87
N LYS A 83 14.67 7.31 -13.96
CA LYS A 83 14.18 5.98 -14.32
C LYS A 83 12.73 6.04 -14.81
N LEU A 84 11.83 6.76 -14.13
CA LEU A 84 10.45 6.94 -14.57
C LEU A 84 10.39 7.60 -15.96
N ARG A 85 11.19 8.64 -16.19
CA ARG A 85 11.28 9.29 -17.50
C ARG A 85 11.80 8.36 -18.59
N PHE A 86 12.75 7.50 -18.28
CA PHE A 86 13.24 6.47 -19.19
C PHE A 86 12.11 5.51 -19.58
N SER A 87 11.36 4.98 -18.61
CA SER A 87 10.23 4.09 -18.85
C SER A 87 9.17 4.73 -19.76
N VAL A 88 8.76 5.98 -19.46
CA VAL A 88 7.81 6.72 -20.31
C VAL A 88 8.33 6.88 -21.76
N LYS A 89 9.61 7.23 -21.93
CA LYS A 89 10.21 7.39 -23.27
C LYS A 89 10.23 6.07 -24.06
N ASN A 90 10.43 4.95 -23.37
CA ASN A 90 10.47 3.61 -23.98
C ASN A 90 9.08 2.97 -24.12
N ARG A 91 8.00 3.68 -23.76
CA ARG A 91 6.62 3.16 -23.77
C ARG A 91 6.43 1.95 -22.85
N GLU A 92 7.23 1.86 -21.80
CA GLU A 92 7.03 0.93 -20.70
C GLU A 92 5.97 1.49 -19.76
N THR A 93 5.29 0.63 -19.00
CA THR A 93 4.36 1.07 -17.94
C THR A 93 5.17 1.72 -16.81
N PRO A 94 5.03 3.03 -16.55
CA PRO A 94 5.70 3.67 -15.44
C PRO A 94 5.07 3.17 -14.13
N ILE A 95 5.91 2.80 -13.18
CA ILE A 95 5.50 2.28 -11.87
C ILE A 95 5.75 3.37 -10.84
N PRO A 96 4.76 3.78 -10.03
CA PRO A 96 4.96 4.74 -8.95
C PRO A 96 6.06 4.32 -7.98
N VAL A 97 6.73 5.31 -7.38
CA VAL A 97 7.84 5.05 -6.46
C VAL A 97 7.70 5.92 -5.23
N SER A 98 7.84 5.32 -4.05
CA SER A 98 7.99 6.06 -2.80
C SER A 98 9.47 6.36 -2.49
N VAL A 99 9.70 7.52 -1.89
CA VAL A 99 11.02 8.04 -1.51
C VAL A 99 10.95 8.52 -0.07
N ASN A 100 11.88 8.08 0.75
CA ASN A 100 12.01 8.50 2.14
C ASN A 100 12.50 9.96 2.23
N LEU A 101 11.95 10.72 3.17
CA LEU A 101 12.43 12.03 3.58
C LEU A 101 12.85 12.01 5.05
N SER A 102 14.06 12.46 5.32
CA SER A 102 14.55 12.60 6.70
C SER A 102 13.93 13.82 7.38
N GLN A 103 13.82 13.77 8.72
CA GLN A 103 13.42 14.91 9.55
C GLN A 103 14.22 16.19 9.24
N LEU A 104 15.49 16.05 8.95
CA LEU A 104 16.38 17.18 8.71
C LEU A 104 16.09 17.89 7.39
N ASP A 105 15.49 17.24 6.42
CA ASP A 105 15.11 17.86 5.14
C ASP A 105 14.17 19.03 5.34
N PHE A 106 13.26 18.91 6.29
CA PHE A 106 12.26 19.94 6.60
C PHE A 106 12.82 21.17 7.30
N THR A 107 14.04 21.07 7.83
CA THR A 107 14.70 22.16 8.57
C THR A 107 15.92 22.73 7.84
N LEU A 108 16.60 21.93 7.02
CA LEU A 108 17.83 22.33 6.35
C LEU A 108 17.59 23.06 5.03
N CYS A 109 16.43 22.82 4.38
CA CYS A 109 16.14 23.40 3.07
C CYS A 109 14.64 23.58 2.84
N ASP A 110 14.23 24.30 1.78
CA ASP A 110 12.84 24.24 1.29
C ASP A 110 12.66 22.96 0.47
N ILE A 111 12.46 21.85 1.18
CA ILE A 111 12.40 20.50 0.61
C ILE A 111 11.27 20.37 -0.43
N PHE A 112 10.12 21.03 -0.22
CA PHE A 112 9.04 21.03 -1.18
C PHE A 112 9.48 21.64 -2.52
N THR A 113 10.07 22.84 -2.49
CA THR A 113 10.49 23.50 -3.72
C THR A 113 11.59 22.72 -4.45
N LEU A 114 12.51 22.10 -3.72
CA LEU A 114 13.54 21.25 -4.31
C LEU A 114 12.96 20.01 -4.98
N ALA A 115 12.05 19.30 -4.30
CA ALA A 115 11.41 18.11 -4.81
C ALA A 115 10.52 18.41 -6.02
N ASP A 116 9.68 19.45 -5.93
CA ASP A 116 8.79 19.89 -7.00
C ASP A 116 9.56 20.26 -8.27
N ASN A 117 10.66 21.01 -8.14
CA ASN A 117 11.52 21.36 -9.25
C ASN A 117 12.13 20.11 -9.91
N ILE A 118 12.66 19.17 -9.12
CA ILE A 118 13.23 17.94 -9.66
C ILE A 118 12.18 17.17 -10.46
N VAL A 119 11.01 16.91 -9.88
CA VAL A 119 9.94 16.12 -10.53
C VAL A 119 9.46 16.83 -11.81
N SER A 120 9.28 18.15 -11.76
CA SER A 120 8.89 18.99 -12.90
C SER A 120 9.92 18.99 -14.01
N ASP A 121 11.22 19.08 -13.71
CA ASP A 121 12.31 19.06 -14.68
C ASP A 121 12.35 17.74 -15.47
N TYR A 122 12.02 16.63 -14.83
CA TYR A 122 11.90 15.32 -15.48
C TYR A 122 10.55 15.09 -16.17
N LEU A 123 9.60 16.03 -16.05
CA LEU A 123 8.24 15.93 -16.62
C LEU A 123 7.53 14.65 -16.16
N ILE A 124 7.62 14.35 -14.88
CA ILE A 124 6.91 13.23 -14.24
C ILE A 124 5.65 13.78 -13.57
N PRO A 125 4.49 13.15 -13.75
CA PRO A 125 3.30 13.50 -12.98
C PRO A 125 3.55 13.26 -11.47
N HIS A 126 3.13 14.20 -10.62
CA HIS A 126 3.38 14.16 -9.18
C HIS A 126 2.79 12.93 -8.50
N ASP A 127 1.67 12.41 -9.02
CA ASP A 127 1.01 11.19 -8.53
C ASP A 127 1.78 9.89 -8.80
N PHE A 128 2.98 9.95 -9.39
CA PHE A 128 3.93 8.84 -9.49
C PHE A 128 5.03 8.88 -8.42
N ILE A 129 5.09 9.94 -7.63
CA ILE A 129 6.06 10.08 -6.54
C ILE A 129 5.31 10.16 -5.21
N TYR A 130 5.67 9.28 -4.30
CA TYR A 130 5.15 9.24 -2.94
C TYR A 130 6.28 9.60 -1.98
N PHE A 131 6.01 10.41 -0.96
CA PHE A 131 7.01 10.74 0.05
C PHE A 131 6.67 10.06 1.36
N GLU A 132 7.63 9.32 1.90
CA GLU A 132 7.52 8.63 3.18
C GLU A 132 8.13 9.49 4.28
N ILE A 133 7.35 9.73 5.33
CA ILE A 133 7.74 10.54 6.48
C ILE A 133 7.43 9.74 7.74
N THR A 134 8.42 9.56 8.61
CA THR A 134 8.24 8.79 9.83
C THR A 134 7.31 9.50 10.83
N GLU A 135 6.62 8.72 11.65
CA GLU A 135 5.74 9.22 12.70
C GLU A 135 6.43 10.22 13.64
N SER A 136 7.68 9.95 14.02
CA SER A 136 8.46 10.78 14.95
C SER A 136 8.63 12.21 14.44
N VAL A 137 8.91 12.38 13.15
CA VAL A 137 9.07 13.69 12.49
C VAL A 137 7.82 14.53 12.60
N MET A 138 6.68 13.92 12.36
CA MET A 138 5.37 14.59 12.39
C MET A 138 4.99 15.05 13.79
N ALA A 139 5.33 14.27 14.82
CA ALA A 139 5.02 14.59 16.21
C ALA A 139 5.88 15.74 16.77
N GLU A 140 7.16 15.81 16.39
CA GLU A 140 8.11 16.77 16.97
C GLU A 140 7.99 18.19 16.42
N GLN A 141 7.60 18.36 15.14
CA GLN A 141 7.58 19.65 14.44
C GLN A 141 6.22 19.97 13.83
N LYS A 142 5.16 19.68 14.54
CA LYS A 142 3.78 19.72 14.07
C LYS A 142 3.41 20.93 13.23
N ASP A 143 3.62 22.16 13.74
CA ASP A 143 3.16 23.40 13.07
C ASP A 143 3.93 23.63 11.75
N LEU A 144 5.21 23.28 11.69
CA LEU A 144 6.01 23.33 10.46
C LEU A 144 5.52 22.29 9.46
N MET A 145 5.33 21.06 9.92
CA MET A 145 4.97 19.93 9.07
C MET A 145 3.58 20.06 8.44
N LEU A 146 2.59 20.65 9.16
CA LEU A 146 1.26 20.87 8.60
C LEU A 146 1.30 21.67 7.29
N GLY A 147 1.97 22.82 7.28
CA GLY A 147 2.07 23.62 6.07
C GLY A 147 2.84 22.95 4.94
N ILE A 148 3.87 22.16 5.25
CA ILE A 148 4.67 21.47 4.24
C ILE A 148 3.90 20.30 3.62
N VAL A 149 3.26 19.46 4.44
CA VAL A 149 2.43 18.34 3.97
C VAL A 149 1.30 18.83 3.07
N GLU A 150 0.63 19.93 3.45
CA GLU A 150 -0.42 20.53 2.62
C GLU A 150 0.12 21.02 1.27
N ARG A 151 1.33 21.61 1.22
CA ARG A 151 1.97 22.01 -0.05
C ARG A 151 2.23 20.81 -0.96
N PHE A 152 2.78 19.72 -0.44
CA PHE A 152 3.03 18.50 -1.20
C PHE A 152 1.73 17.92 -1.76
N ARG A 153 0.71 17.78 -0.92
CA ARG A 153 -0.59 17.23 -1.33
C ARG A 153 -1.32 18.13 -2.34
N ALA A 154 -1.28 19.44 -2.15
CA ALA A 154 -1.86 20.40 -3.08
C ALA A 154 -1.17 20.38 -4.47
N ALA A 155 0.10 20.03 -4.53
CA ALA A 155 0.84 19.82 -5.78
C ALA A 155 0.54 18.46 -6.44
N GLY A 156 -0.15 17.53 -5.76
CA GLY A 156 -0.53 16.22 -6.27
C GLY A 156 0.41 15.07 -5.87
N PHE A 157 1.34 15.31 -4.96
CA PHE A 157 2.13 14.24 -4.35
C PHE A 157 1.31 13.48 -3.31
N GLN A 158 1.61 12.21 -3.12
CA GLN A 158 1.10 11.43 -1.99
C GLN A 158 2.08 11.48 -0.81
N ILE A 159 1.54 11.59 0.40
CA ILE A 159 2.32 11.56 1.64
C ILE A 159 1.94 10.31 2.43
N TRP A 160 2.93 9.47 2.66
CA TRP A 160 2.82 8.21 3.38
C TRP A 160 3.41 8.35 4.78
N MET A 161 2.67 7.88 5.78
CA MET A 161 3.20 7.78 7.14
C MET A 161 3.95 6.47 7.31
N ASP A 162 5.24 6.57 7.59
CA ASP A 162 6.12 5.44 7.81
C ASP A 162 6.28 5.11 9.30
N ASP A 163 6.67 3.86 9.60
CA ASP A 163 6.93 3.34 10.95
C ASP A 163 5.77 3.56 11.95
N PHE A 164 4.50 3.47 11.49
CA PHE A 164 3.36 3.68 12.38
C PHE A 164 3.36 2.73 13.57
N GLY A 165 3.28 3.33 14.78
CA GLY A 165 3.28 2.63 16.07
C GLY A 165 4.64 2.44 16.69
N SER A 166 5.70 2.96 16.09
CA SER A 166 7.04 2.99 16.69
C SER A 166 7.17 4.06 17.79
N ALA A 167 6.34 5.11 17.76
CA ALA A 167 6.33 6.22 18.70
C ALA A 167 5.07 6.26 19.59
N TYR A 168 5.11 7.08 20.66
CA TYR A 168 4.04 7.16 21.67
C TYR A 168 2.80 7.99 21.26
N SER A 169 2.80 8.65 20.10
CA SER A 169 1.78 9.66 19.73
C SER A 169 1.01 9.38 18.45
N SER A 170 1.11 8.19 17.89
CA SER A 170 0.57 7.75 16.58
C SER A 170 -0.85 8.23 16.27
N LEU A 171 -1.79 8.06 17.20
CA LEU A 171 -3.19 8.47 17.01
C LEU A 171 -3.39 10.00 17.00
N ASN A 172 -2.55 10.77 17.70
CA ASN A 172 -2.61 12.22 17.67
C ASN A 172 -2.14 12.76 16.32
N VAL A 173 -1.11 12.15 15.75
CA VAL A 173 -0.62 12.53 14.41
C VAL A 173 -1.70 12.26 13.37
N LEU A 174 -2.34 11.10 13.38
CA LEU A 174 -3.46 10.77 12.47
C LEU A 174 -4.67 11.71 12.61
N LYS A 175 -4.91 12.25 13.80
CA LYS A 175 -5.99 13.21 14.05
C LYS A 175 -5.72 14.57 13.39
N GLU A 176 -4.46 14.95 13.27
CA GLU A 176 -4.02 16.30 12.93
C GLU A 176 -3.55 16.43 11.49
N PHE A 177 -3.01 15.36 10.93
CA PHE A 177 -2.49 15.31 9.57
C PHE A 177 -3.33 14.40 8.69
N THR A 178 -3.42 14.76 7.43
CA THR A 178 -4.04 13.90 6.41
C THR A 178 -2.95 13.19 5.62
N PHE A 179 -2.93 11.88 5.71
CA PHE A 179 -2.03 11.01 4.95
C PHE A 179 -2.79 10.29 3.85
N ASP A 180 -2.08 9.90 2.81
CA ASP A 180 -2.64 9.09 1.74
C ASP A 180 -2.45 7.59 2.03
N GLU A 181 -1.39 7.21 2.73
CA GLU A 181 -1.07 5.81 3.09
C GLU A 181 -0.50 5.70 4.51
N LEU A 182 -0.81 4.61 5.19
CA LEU A 182 -0.28 4.21 6.49
C LEU A 182 0.53 2.92 6.33
N LYS A 183 1.84 2.97 6.60
CA LYS A 183 2.72 1.80 6.59
C LYS A 183 2.74 1.15 7.97
N LEU A 184 2.29 -0.10 8.03
CA LEU A 184 2.20 -0.90 9.25
C LEU A 184 3.42 -1.82 9.35
N ASP A 185 4.29 -1.58 10.34
CA ASP A 185 5.45 -2.44 10.57
C ASP A 185 5.04 -3.84 11.06
N MET A 186 5.70 -4.86 10.54
CA MET A 186 5.43 -6.27 10.89
C MET A 186 5.79 -6.64 12.33
N SER A 187 6.43 -5.74 13.10
CA SER A 187 6.60 -5.94 14.54
C SER A 187 5.26 -6.13 15.26
N PHE A 188 4.18 -5.50 14.74
CA PHE A 188 2.82 -5.73 15.21
C PHE A 188 2.31 -7.15 15.03
N LEU A 189 2.81 -7.89 14.04
CA LEU A 189 2.46 -9.30 13.83
C LEU A 189 3.43 -10.28 14.49
N ARG A 190 4.47 -9.80 15.17
CA ARG A 190 5.43 -10.63 15.91
C ARG A 190 5.15 -10.60 17.42
N PRO A 191 4.88 -11.75 18.07
CA PRO A 191 4.67 -13.09 17.47
C PRO A 191 3.34 -13.17 16.71
N PHE A 192 3.27 -13.99 15.66
CA PHE A 192 2.09 -14.17 14.82
C PHE A 192 1.00 -14.99 15.54
N ASN A 193 0.28 -14.36 16.46
CA ASN A 193 -0.74 -14.97 17.31
C ASN A 193 -2.07 -14.20 17.24
N LEU A 194 -3.10 -14.73 17.92
CA LEU A 194 -4.45 -14.16 17.88
C LEU A 194 -4.50 -12.70 18.37
N ARG A 195 -3.66 -12.33 19.36
CA ARG A 195 -3.65 -10.96 19.90
C ARG A 195 -3.06 -9.96 18.90
N SER A 196 -1.91 -10.28 18.31
CA SER A 196 -1.28 -9.46 17.29
C SER A 196 -2.13 -9.35 16.02
N LYS A 197 -2.74 -10.46 15.59
CA LYS A 197 -3.71 -10.45 14.49
C LYS A 197 -4.88 -9.48 14.76
N ARG A 198 -5.49 -9.52 15.94
CA ARG A 198 -6.58 -8.59 16.30
C ARG A 198 -6.14 -7.12 16.30
N ILE A 199 -4.93 -6.82 16.77
CA ILE A 199 -4.38 -5.45 16.75
C ILE A 199 -4.26 -4.97 15.31
N VAL A 200 -3.61 -5.73 14.43
CA VAL A 200 -3.43 -5.34 13.02
C VAL A 200 -4.78 -5.22 12.29
N THR A 201 -5.73 -6.14 12.55
CA THR A 201 -7.10 -5.99 12.01
C THR A 201 -7.72 -4.65 12.41
N SER A 202 -7.63 -4.28 13.70
CA SER A 202 -8.20 -3.00 14.19
C SER A 202 -7.49 -1.79 13.59
N LEU A 203 -6.18 -1.86 13.33
CA LEU A 203 -5.42 -0.78 12.69
C LEU A 203 -5.84 -0.59 11.23
N VAL A 204 -5.98 -1.70 10.48
CA VAL A 204 -6.46 -1.65 9.09
C VAL A 204 -7.87 -1.07 9.01
N GLN A 205 -8.78 -1.50 9.90
CA GLN A 205 -10.14 -0.96 9.96
C GLN A 205 -10.15 0.52 10.31
N MET A 206 -9.38 0.93 11.34
CA MET A 206 -9.25 2.34 11.73
C MET A 206 -8.75 3.22 10.58
N ALA A 207 -7.72 2.77 9.84
CA ALA A 207 -7.21 3.52 8.71
C ALA A 207 -8.28 3.72 7.62
N LYS A 208 -9.05 2.68 7.33
CA LYS A 208 -10.17 2.76 6.38
C LYS A 208 -11.31 3.66 6.84
N ASP A 209 -11.63 3.66 8.15
CA ASP A 209 -12.66 4.53 8.73
C ASP A 209 -12.32 6.03 8.61
N ILE A 210 -11.05 6.35 8.44
CA ILE A 210 -10.54 7.73 8.24
C ILE A 210 -9.99 7.98 6.84
N ASP A 211 -10.37 7.15 5.85
CA ASP A 211 -10.01 7.28 4.43
C ASP A 211 -8.51 7.25 4.13
N ILE A 212 -7.73 6.50 4.92
CA ILE A 212 -6.29 6.29 4.69
C ILE A 212 -6.05 4.88 4.16
N HIS A 213 -5.26 4.76 3.08
CA HIS A 213 -4.81 3.50 2.52
C HIS A 213 -3.84 2.76 3.45
N THR A 214 -3.69 1.46 3.30
CA THR A 214 -2.85 0.64 4.19
C THR A 214 -1.83 -0.19 3.43
N LEU A 215 -0.60 -0.13 3.90
CA LEU A 215 0.51 -0.97 3.46
C LEU A 215 1.09 -1.71 4.67
N ALA A 216 1.19 -3.04 4.62
CA ALA A 216 1.88 -3.81 5.63
C ALA A 216 3.28 -4.21 5.14
N GLU A 217 4.29 -3.87 5.94
CA GLU A 217 5.67 -4.15 5.64
C GLU A 217 6.15 -5.49 6.23
N GLY A 218 7.33 -5.94 5.80
CA GLY A 218 8.01 -7.12 6.36
C GLY A 218 7.25 -8.43 6.18
N VAL A 219 6.44 -8.57 5.15
CA VAL A 219 5.75 -9.82 4.80
C VAL A 219 6.76 -10.85 4.34
N GLU A 220 6.93 -11.94 5.11
CA GLU A 220 7.94 -12.97 4.87
C GLU A 220 7.35 -14.30 4.41
N THR A 221 6.06 -14.56 4.66
CA THR A 221 5.40 -15.85 4.42
C THR A 221 4.06 -15.70 3.69
N GLU A 222 3.63 -16.79 3.02
CA GLU A 222 2.28 -16.90 2.44
C GLU A 222 1.19 -16.71 3.50
N GLU A 223 1.42 -17.20 4.74
CA GLU A 223 0.45 -17.06 5.83
C GLU A 223 0.25 -15.59 6.22
N HIS A 224 1.33 -14.79 6.26
CA HIS A 224 1.24 -13.35 6.49
C HIS A 224 0.43 -12.67 5.37
N PHE A 225 0.76 -12.98 4.11
CA PHE A 225 0.06 -12.42 2.96
C PHE A 225 -1.43 -12.76 2.96
N ALA A 226 -1.77 -14.04 3.13
CA ALA A 226 -3.16 -14.49 3.16
C ALA A 226 -3.96 -13.78 4.25
N TYR A 227 -3.39 -13.69 5.47
CA TYR A 227 -4.04 -13.01 6.57
C TYR A 227 -4.27 -11.52 6.28
N LEU A 228 -3.26 -10.79 5.78
CA LEU A 228 -3.36 -9.36 5.49
C LEU A 228 -4.37 -9.08 4.37
N ARG A 229 -4.39 -9.91 3.33
CA ARG A 229 -5.41 -9.86 2.29
C ARG A 229 -6.81 -10.06 2.87
N ASP A 230 -6.98 -11.08 3.72
CA ASP A 230 -8.29 -11.47 4.26
C ASP A 230 -8.87 -10.42 5.22
N ILE A 231 -8.04 -9.61 5.89
CA ILE A 231 -8.48 -8.46 6.68
C ILE A 231 -8.63 -7.18 5.85
N GLY A 232 -8.35 -7.23 4.54
CA GLY A 232 -8.48 -6.10 3.63
C GLY A 232 -7.35 -5.09 3.69
N CYS A 233 -6.16 -5.44 4.20
CA CYS A 233 -4.97 -4.62 4.00
C CYS A 233 -4.70 -4.49 2.50
N GLU A 234 -4.47 -3.28 2.01
CA GLU A 234 -4.52 -2.97 0.59
C GLU A 234 -3.26 -3.36 -0.15
N LYS A 235 -2.13 -3.04 0.45
CA LYS A 235 -0.81 -3.26 -0.12
C LYS A 235 0.07 -4.00 0.88
N VAL A 236 1.05 -4.70 0.36
CA VAL A 236 2.02 -5.44 1.15
C VAL A 236 3.40 -5.34 0.55
N GLN A 237 4.40 -5.33 1.43
CA GLN A 237 5.81 -5.31 1.08
C GLN A 237 6.58 -6.29 1.96
N GLY A 238 7.58 -6.97 1.38
CA GLY A 238 8.42 -7.85 2.17
C GLY A 238 9.17 -8.89 1.34
N TYR A 239 10.03 -9.65 2.00
CA TYR A 239 10.92 -10.62 1.35
C TYR A 239 10.20 -11.80 0.72
N TYR A 240 8.96 -12.03 1.09
CA TYR A 240 8.11 -13.00 0.41
C TYR A 240 7.94 -12.67 -1.09
N PHE A 241 7.78 -11.40 -1.42
CA PHE A 241 7.67 -10.94 -2.79
C PHE A 241 9.01 -10.59 -3.41
N GLY A 242 9.86 -9.85 -2.71
CA GLY A 242 11.18 -9.47 -3.20
C GLY A 242 12.00 -8.67 -2.18
N LYS A 243 13.31 -8.85 -2.25
CA LYS A 243 14.28 -7.97 -1.59
C LYS A 243 14.51 -6.73 -2.44
N PRO A 244 15.00 -5.62 -1.86
CA PRO A 244 15.47 -4.48 -2.65
C PRO A 244 16.53 -4.92 -3.67
N LEU A 245 16.30 -4.62 -4.95
CA LEU A 245 17.19 -4.94 -6.07
C LEU A 245 17.27 -3.75 -7.04
N PRO A 246 18.31 -3.67 -7.89
CA PRO A 246 18.29 -2.77 -9.04
C PRO A 246 17.02 -2.98 -9.88
N TYR A 247 16.44 -1.92 -10.43
CA TYR A 247 15.11 -1.89 -11.04
C TYR A 247 14.83 -3.07 -11.99
N ASP A 248 15.71 -3.30 -12.97
CA ASP A 248 15.48 -4.34 -13.97
C ASP A 248 15.57 -5.75 -13.37
N GLN A 249 16.41 -5.93 -12.34
CA GLN A 249 16.49 -7.19 -11.60
C GLN A 249 15.25 -7.42 -10.72
N ALA A 250 14.70 -6.36 -10.13
CA ALA A 250 13.46 -6.45 -9.36
C ALA A 250 12.30 -6.88 -10.25
N LEU A 251 12.16 -6.29 -11.45
CA LEU A 251 11.13 -6.68 -12.42
C LEU A 251 11.32 -8.12 -12.92
N ALA A 252 12.55 -8.53 -13.22
CA ALA A 252 12.84 -9.91 -13.65
C ALA A 252 12.45 -10.93 -12.57
N ALA A 253 12.82 -10.66 -11.29
CA ALA A 253 12.50 -11.54 -10.18
C ALA A 253 10.97 -11.65 -9.93
N LEU A 254 10.21 -10.57 -10.13
CA LEU A 254 8.75 -10.58 -10.03
C LEU A 254 8.12 -11.36 -11.19
N SER A 255 8.62 -11.17 -12.42
CA SER A 255 8.18 -11.90 -13.60
C SER A 255 8.37 -13.41 -13.45
N GLU A 256 9.51 -13.86 -12.89
CA GLU A 256 9.76 -15.26 -12.57
C GLU A 256 8.75 -15.84 -11.57
N LYS A 257 8.22 -15.01 -10.68
CA LYS A 257 7.13 -15.37 -9.74
C LYS A 257 5.73 -15.26 -10.34
N GLY A 258 5.59 -14.87 -11.62
CA GLY A 258 4.31 -14.65 -12.29
C GLY A 258 3.58 -13.39 -11.83
N ILE A 259 4.26 -12.46 -11.15
CA ILE A 259 3.69 -11.18 -10.69
C ILE A 259 3.79 -10.17 -11.83
N GLN A 260 2.65 -9.66 -12.26
CA GLN A 260 2.54 -8.66 -13.33
C GLN A 260 2.53 -7.25 -12.76
N ILE A 261 2.83 -6.26 -13.61
CA ILE A 261 2.70 -4.83 -13.26
C ILE A 261 1.22 -4.46 -13.32
N GLU A 262 0.73 -3.73 -12.31
CA GLU A 262 -0.60 -3.14 -12.29
C GLU A 262 -0.71 -2.09 -13.42
N PRO A 263 -1.70 -2.20 -14.33
CA PRO A 263 -1.88 -1.21 -15.39
C PRO A 263 -2.20 0.16 -14.79
N THR A 264 -1.61 1.22 -15.34
CA THR A 264 -1.81 2.59 -14.80
C THR A 264 -3.29 3.01 -14.76
N HIS A 265 -4.11 2.54 -15.73
CA HIS A 265 -5.53 2.86 -15.78
C HIS A 265 -6.38 2.12 -14.73
N ASP A 266 -5.86 1.04 -14.12
CA ASP A 266 -6.54 0.28 -13.09
C ASP A 266 -6.20 0.79 -11.68
N ARG A 267 -5.16 1.63 -11.53
CA ARG A 267 -4.70 2.13 -10.22
C ARG A 267 -5.83 2.78 -9.42
N HIS A 268 -6.51 3.76 -10.02
CA HIS A 268 -7.62 4.45 -9.35
C HIS A 268 -8.74 3.49 -8.92
N TYR A 269 -9.05 2.51 -9.75
CA TYR A 269 -10.04 1.48 -9.43
C TYR A 269 -9.63 0.66 -8.20
N TYR A 270 -8.38 0.19 -8.14
CA TYR A 270 -7.89 -0.58 -6.99
C TYR A 270 -7.73 0.28 -5.74
N ASP A 271 -7.39 1.56 -5.87
CA ASP A 271 -7.34 2.49 -4.74
C ASP A 271 -8.75 2.68 -4.14
N GLU A 272 -9.78 2.84 -4.95
CA GLU A 272 -11.17 2.94 -4.45
C GLU A 272 -11.67 1.64 -3.80
N ILE A 273 -11.30 0.48 -4.35
CA ILE A 273 -11.61 -0.82 -3.73
C ILE A 273 -10.89 -0.98 -2.38
N GLY A 274 -9.67 -0.53 -2.32
CA GLY A 274 -8.84 -0.60 -1.13
C GLY A 274 -9.45 0.08 0.08
N LYS A 275 -10.19 1.17 -0.10
CA LYS A 275 -10.89 1.91 0.97
C LYS A 275 -12.07 1.13 1.58
N ILE A 276 -12.56 0.08 0.93
CA ILE A 276 -13.71 -0.69 1.42
C ILE A 276 -13.27 -1.53 2.62
N ASP A 277 -13.90 -1.33 3.78
CA ASP A 277 -13.72 -2.20 4.93
C ASP A 277 -14.61 -3.45 4.82
N TYR A 278 -14.04 -4.55 4.38
CA TYR A 278 -14.74 -5.83 4.21
C TYR A 278 -15.19 -6.48 5.52
N LEU A 279 -14.58 -6.07 6.63
CA LEU A 279 -14.87 -6.60 7.96
C LEU A 279 -15.87 -5.75 8.71
N SER A 280 -16.11 -4.52 8.22
CA SER A 280 -17.16 -3.68 8.76
C SER A 280 -18.53 -4.28 8.47
N ALA A 281 -19.35 -4.28 9.49
CA ALA A 281 -20.77 -4.60 9.33
C ALA A 281 -21.52 -3.56 8.47
N VAL A 282 -20.88 -2.44 8.11
CA VAL A 282 -21.50 -1.26 7.49
C VAL A 282 -20.80 -0.76 6.21
N PRO A 283 -20.04 -1.56 5.46
CA PRO A 283 -19.27 -1.05 4.34
C PRO A 283 -20.11 -0.41 3.22
N PHE A 284 -21.42 -0.66 3.24
CA PHE A 284 -22.36 -0.30 2.17
C PHE A 284 -23.62 0.41 2.67
N MET A 285 -23.68 0.77 3.96
CA MET A 285 -24.82 1.49 4.54
C MET A 285 -24.45 2.92 4.86
N THR A 286 -25.39 3.82 4.67
CA THR A 286 -25.28 5.17 5.25
C THR A 286 -25.38 5.08 6.78
N ARG A 287 -24.78 6.04 7.48
CA ARG A 287 -24.82 6.07 8.95
C ARG A 287 -26.26 6.05 9.51
N SER A 288 -27.21 6.66 8.80
CA SER A 288 -28.63 6.65 9.15
C SER A 288 -29.30 5.27 9.00
N GLU A 289 -28.87 4.48 8.01
CA GLU A 289 -29.33 3.09 7.86
C GLU A 289 -28.73 2.17 8.91
N PHE A 290 -27.48 2.43 9.29
CA PHE A 290 -26.79 1.72 10.37
C PHE A 290 -27.42 1.98 11.74
N ASP A 291 -27.69 3.23 12.07
CA ASP A 291 -28.30 3.63 13.35
C ASP A 291 -29.74 3.05 13.50
N ALA A 292 -30.39 2.71 12.38
CA ALA A 292 -31.68 2.03 12.37
C ALA A 292 -31.58 0.50 12.61
N LEU A 293 -30.37 -0.10 12.48
CA LEU A 293 -30.11 -1.52 12.74
C LEU A 293 -29.67 -1.71 14.19
N THR A 294 -30.58 -2.07 15.05
CA THR A 294 -30.49 -2.01 16.52
C THR A 294 -29.59 -3.03 17.20
N SER A 295 -28.82 -3.88 16.52
CA SER A 295 -27.89 -4.77 17.21
C SER A 295 -26.67 -5.18 16.36
N ALA A 296 -25.47 -4.93 16.89
CA ALA A 296 -24.20 -5.35 16.31
C ALA A 296 -24.05 -6.89 16.10
N ARG A 297 -24.84 -7.72 16.81
CA ARG A 297 -24.86 -9.17 16.64
C ARG A 297 -25.53 -9.64 15.35
N GLN A 298 -26.50 -8.88 14.83
CA GLN A 298 -27.16 -9.22 13.57
C GLN A 298 -26.30 -8.90 12.35
N LEU A 299 -25.40 -7.94 12.46
CA LEU A 299 -24.57 -7.49 11.33
C LEU A 299 -23.47 -8.49 10.95
N ASN A 300 -22.88 -9.19 11.93
CA ASN A 300 -21.89 -10.24 11.66
C ASN A 300 -22.48 -11.51 11.01
N SER A 301 -23.80 -11.62 10.95
CA SER A 301 -24.51 -12.72 10.29
C SER A 301 -24.99 -12.37 8.88
N ILE A 302 -24.76 -11.14 8.40
CA ILE A 302 -25.15 -10.76 7.04
C ILE A 302 -24.13 -11.32 6.05
N PRO A 303 -24.56 -12.17 5.09
CA PRO A 303 -23.69 -12.62 4.01
C PRO A 303 -23.24 -11.44 3.13
N LEU A 304 -21.94 -11.25 2.99
CA LEU A 304 -21.34 -10.17 2.21
C LEU A 304 -20.34 -10.71 1.21
N ALA A 305 -20.42 -10.25 -0.04
CA ALA A 305 -19.42 -10.47 -1.05
C ALA A 305 -19.19 -9.20 -1.87
N LEU A 306 -17.94 -8.94 -2.26
CA LEU A 306 -17.55 -7.91 -3.20
C LEU A 306 -17.17 -8.58 -4.51
N ALA A 307 -17.75 -8.13 -5.61
CA ALA A 307 -17.46 -8.68 -6.93
C ALA A 307 -17.21 -7.57 -7.96
N GLU A 308 -16.24 -7.80 -8.81
CA GLU A 308 -15.97 -7.01 -10.00
C GLU A 308 -16.83 -7.54 -11.16
N PHE A 309 -17.44 -6.63 -11.92
CA PHE A 309 -18.22 -6.94 -13.10
C PHE A 309 -17.60 -6.26 -14.31
N THR A 310 -17.39 -7.04 -15.37
CA THR A 310 -17.04 -6.55 -16.71
C THR A 310 -18.22 -6.66 -17.66
N SER A 311 -18.07 -6.35 -18.95
CA SER A 311 -19.14 -6.49 -19.92
C SER A 311 -19.66 -7.93 -20.12
N ASP A 312 -18.85 -8.93 -19.81
CA ASP A 312 -19.09 -10.35 -20.16
C ASP A 312 -18.80 -11.34 -19.03
N SER A 313 -18.22 -10.88 -17.91
CA SER A 313 -17.81 -11.74 -16.81
C SER A 313 -17.96 -11.07 -15.45
N PHE A 314 -17.85 -11.85 -14.39
CA PHE A 314 -17.71 -11.38 -13.02
C PHE A 314 -16.58 -12.13 -12.31
N LYS A 315 -16.02 -11.51 -11.28
CA LYS A 315 -14.99 -12.07 -10.41
C LYS A 315 -15.29 -11.67 -8.96
N VAL A 316 -15.31 -12.61 -8.05
CA VAL A 316 -15.47 -12.31 -6.62
C VAL A 316 -14.11 -11.91 -6.06
N LEU A 317 -14.01 -10.69 -5.54
CA LEU A 317 -12.79 -10.12 -4.96
C LEU A 317 -12.68 -10.48 -3.48
N PHE A 318 -13.81 -10.50 -2.78
CA PHE A 318 -13.90 -10.81 -1.34
C PHE A 318 -15.27 -11.38 -0.99
N TYR A 319 -15.33 -12.19 0.08
CA TYR A 319 -16.56 -12.56 0.77
C TYR A 319 -16.29 -12.90 2.24
N ASN A 320 -17.28 -12.65 3.11
CA ASN A 320 -17.19 -12.99 4.54
C ASN A 320 -17.63 -14.44 4.84
N THR A 321 -17.37 -14.88 6.07
CA THR A 321 -17.74 -16.22 6.52
C THR A 321 -19.24 -16.49 6.40
N ALA A 322 -20.09 -15.51 6.72
CA ALA A 322 -21.55 -15.66 6.60
C ALA A 322 -21.98 -15.88 5.15
N PHE A 323 -21.35 -15.21 4.17
CA PHE A 323 -21.59 -15.48 2.76
C PHE A 323 -21.14 -16.89 2.38
N ALA A 324 -19.96 -17.31 2.82
CA ALA A 324 -19.45 -18.66 2.54
C ALA A 324 -20.39 -19.75 3.08
N GLU A 325 -20.88 -19.61 4.32
CA GLU A 325 -21.82 -20.53 4.94
C GLU A 325 -23.17 -20.54 4.20
N THR A 326 -23.71 -19.36 3.89
CA THR A 326 -24.97 -19.24 3.14
C THR A 326 -24.85 -19.83 1.75
N ALA A 327 -23.78 -19.54 1.04
CA ALA A 327 -23.50 -20.07 -0.29
C ALA A 327 -23.28 -21.59 -0.27
N HIS A 328 -22.64 -22.13 0.79
CA HIS A 328 -22.49 -23.55 0.98
C HIS A 328 -23.86 -24.24 1.23
N ASN A 329 -24.68 -23.68 2.11
CA ASN A 329 -26.01 -24.19 2.41
C ASN A 329 -26.96 -24.12 1.20
N ALA A 330 -26.81 -23.11 0.35
CA ALA A 330 -27.53 -22.97 -0.91
C ALA A 330 -27.00 -23.87 -2.04
N GLY A 331 -25.97 -24.68 -1.78
CA GLY A 331 -25.37 -25.57 -2.78
C GLY A 331 -24.52 -24.85 -3.82
N MET A 332 -24.19 -23.56 -3.63
CA MET A 332 -23.30 -22.81 -4.53
C MET A 332 -21.86 -23.34 -4.51
N PHE A 333 -21.37 -23.76 -3.35
CA PHE A 333 -20.07 -24.42 -3.19
C PHE A 333 -20.17 -25.93 -3.35
N THR A 334 -20.72 -26.39 -4.44
CA THR A 334 -20.55 -27.77 -4.88
C THR A 334 -19.15 -27.94 -5.47
N ARG A 335 -18.72 -29.17 -5.79
CA ARG A 335 -17.39 -29.47 -6.38
C ARG A 335 -16.96 -28.59 -7.59
N VAL A 336 -17.88 -27.77 -8.12
CA VAL A 336 -17.69 -26.91 -9.29
C VAL A 336 -17.29 -25.47 -8.90
N PHE A 337 -17.57 -25.00 -7.67
CA PHE A 337 -17.22 -23.65 -7.22
C PHE A 337 -16.28 -23.72 -6.02
N THR A 338 -14.99 -23.69 -6.29
CA THR A 338 -13.97 -23.49 -5.26
C THR A 338 -13.70 -22.00 -5.08
N GLN A 339 -13.13 -21.61 -3.93
CA GLN A 339 -12.67 -20.24 -3.67
C GLN A 339 -11.75 -19.74 -4.79
N GLU A 340 -10.90 -20.62 -5.31
CA GLU A 340 -9.97 -20.35 -6.40
C GLU A 340 -10.69 -20.04 -7.72
N MET A 341 -11.81 -20.70 -8.00
CA MET A 341 -12.60 -20.43 -9.20
C MET A 341 -13.32 -19.08 -9.13
N LEU A 342 -13.83 -18.68 -7.96
CA LEU A 342 -14.50 -17.38 -7.79
C LEU A 342 -13.54 -16.19 -7.92
N SER A 343 -12.26 -16.39 -7.68
CA SER A 343 -11.22 -15.38 -7.90
C SER A 343 -10.79 -15.22 -9.36
N GLN A 344 -11.29 -16.09 -10.26
CA GLN A 344 -11.09 -15.99 -11.71
C GLN A 344 -12.35 -15.40 -12.38
N PRO A 345 -12.23 -14.69 -13.53
CA PRO A 345 -13.38 -14.20 -14.27
C PRO A 345 -14.34 -15.34 -14.66
N GLN A 346 -15.61 -15.18 -14.33
CA GLN A 346 -16.67 -16.16 -14.59
C GLN A 346 -17.72 -15.58 -15.54
N PRO A 347 -18.23 -16.34 -16.52
CA PRO A 347 -19.31 -15.85 -17.41
C PRO A 347 -20.59 -15.51 -16.65
N TYR A 348 -21.30 -14.48 -17.08
CA TYR A 348 -22.57 -14.02 -16.44
C TYR A 348 -23.63 -15.07 -16.28
N HIS A 349 -23.77 -16.03 -17.20
CA HIS A 349 -24.79 -17.07 -17.08
C HIS A 349 -24.60 -17.96 -15.85
N MET A 350 -23.38 -18.05 -15.30
CA MET A 350 -23.12 -18.76 -14.05
C MET A 350 -23.57 -17.94 -12.85
N LEU A 351 -23.38 -16.60 -12.91
CA LEU A 351 -23.81 -15.69 -11.85
C LEU A 351 -25.33 -15.70 -11.69
N THR A 352 -26.06 -15.53 -12.79
CA THR A 352 -27.52 -15.39 -12.78
C THR A 352 -28.19 -16.61 -12.16
N ARG A 353 -27.78 -17.80 -12.54
CA ARG A 353 -28.37 -19.06 -12.03
C ARG A 353 -28.09 -19.25 -10.55
N ASN A 354 -26.87 -18.92 -10.10
CA ASN A 354 -26.44 -19.12 -8.72
C ASN A 354 -26.99 -18.04 -7.78
N ILE A 355 -27.11 -16.79 -8.23
CA ILE A 355 -27.75 -15.72 -7.45
C ILE A 355 -29.25 -15.97 -7.33
N ILE A 356 -29.94 -16.42 -8.38
CA ILE A 356 -31.36 -16.77 -8.30
C ILE A 356 -31.55 -17.89 -7.29
N ASN A 357 -30.76 -18.96 -7.34
CA ASN A 357 -30.82 -20.05 -6.37
C ASN A 357 -30.55 -19.57 -4.94
N LEU A 358 -29.63 -18.65 -4.75
CA LEU A 358 -29.30 -18.04 -3.45
C LEU A 358 -30.46 -17.19 -2.94
N LEU A 359 -31.06 -16.36 -3.81
CA LEU A 359 -32.23 -15.54 -3.49
C LEU A 359 -33.43 -16.40 -3.14
N ASP A 360 -33.69 -17.46 -3.90
CA ASP A 360 -34.79 -18.42 -3.65
C ASP A 360 -34.61 -19.18 -2.31
N SER A 361 -33.38 -19.53 -1.95
CA SER A 361 -33.08 -20.20 -0.67
C SER A 361 -33.29 -19.28 0.54
N VAL A 362 -33.02 -17.98 0.41
CA VAL A 362 -33.21 -16.99 1.49
C VAL A 362 -34.66 -16.57 1.64
N THR A 363 -35.42 -16.51 0.53
CA THR A 363 -36.86 -16.19 0.56
C THR A 363 -37.74 -17.36 1.09
N ALA A 364 -37.24 -18.59 1.02
CA ALA A 364 -37.96 -19.78 1.54
C ALA A 364 -38.03 -19.82 3.09
N ASP A 365 -37.07 -19.19 3.79
CA ASP A 365 -37.02 -19.15 5.27
C ASP A 365 -37.74 -17.95 5.91
N GLY A 366 -38.40 -17.09 5.15
CA GLY A 366 -39.50 -16.20 5.59
C GLY A 366 -39.11 -14.92 6.34
N GLU A 367 -37.85 -14.67 6.75
CA GLU A 367 -37.46 -13.45 7.49
C GLU A 367 -36.08 -12.83 7.10
N GLY A 368 -35.45 -13.27 6.05
CA GLY A 368 -34.14 -12.79 5.62
C GLY A 368 -34.20 -11.63 4.61
N ARG A 369 -33.97 -10.39 4.99
CA ARG A 369 -33.63 -9.33 4.03
C ARG A 369 -32.17 -9.48 3.63
N MET A 370 -31.91 -9.93 2.41
CA MET A 370 -30.58 -9.88 1.81
C MET A 370 -30.42 -8.55 1.09
N LEU A 371 -29.52 -7.69 1.57
CA LEU A 371 -29.19 -6.44 0.90
C LEU A 371 -28.04 -6.73 -0.07
N PHE A 372 -28.32 -6.73 -1.37
CA PHE A 372 -27.29 -6.66 -2.39
C PHE A 372 -27.02 -5.19 -2.71
N THR A 373 -25.89 -4.68 -2.28
CA THR A 373 -25.40 -3.41 -2.81
C THR A 373 -24.37 -3.72 -3.89
N ILE A 374 -24.79 -3.57 -5.15
CA ILE A 374 -23.88 -3.60 -6.28
C ILE A 374 -23.43 -2.17 -6.49
N LYS A 375 -22.25 -1.81 -5.99
CA LYS A 375 -21.62 -0.54 -6.37
C LYS A 375 -21.00 -0.74 -7.75
N MET A 376 -21.72 -0.33 -8.80
CA MET A 376 -21.13 -0.25 -10.13
C MET A 376 -20.18 0.96 -10.14
N ILE A 377 -18.90 0.72 -10.06
CA ILE A 377 -17.90 1.71 -10.40
C ILE A 377 -17.86 1.71 -11.94
N SER A 378 -18.62 2.63 -12.55
CA SER A 378 -18.56 2.82 -13.99
C SER A 378 -17.20 3.43 -14.32
N THR A 379 -16.28 2.63 -14.81
CA THR A 379 -15.17 3.16 -15.60
C THR A 379 -15.81 3.69 -16.90
N LEU A 380 -16.06 4.99 -16.96
CA LEU A 380 -16.26 5.68 -18.22
C LEU A 380 -14.98 5.48 -19.05
N ARG A 381 -15.09 4.66 -20.08
CA ARG A 381 -14.12 4.59 -21.18
C ARG A 381 -14.27 5.80 -22.08
#